data_8ab6152af8ba3ba263cece6b3afc6c24
#
_entry.id   8ab6152af8ba3ba263cece6b3afc6c24
#
_cell.length_a   1.000
_cell.length_b   1.000
_cell.length_c   1.000
_cell.angle_alpha   90.00
_cell.angle_beta   90.00
_cell.angle_gamma   90.00
#
_symmetry.space_group_name_H-M   'P 1'
#
loop_
_entity.id
_entity.type
_entity.pdbx_description
1 polymer ?
#
loop_
_entity_poly.entity_id
_entity_poly.type
_entity_poly.pdbx_seq_one_letter_code
_entity_poly.pdbx_strand_id
1 'polypeptide(L)'
;MNCPGDKGVNDMKRTSISQFAIRIFVVLVLTIVPSVAFAQGVTNPQLAKRVRHELVTLPYYGVFDNLAYSIDGSTVTLYGEVVRPTTRSDAEHRVKRLSGVTHVVNNIKVLPLSGFDDRIRAATYRSIARTGGLYRYLLGANPSLHIVVQNGHVALEGVVSGSGDRTLAYMAANRVPGVFSVTNNLRVEGQEPR
;
A
#
# COMPACT_ATOMS: atom_id res chain seq x y z
N MET A 1 14.89 -99.54 6.78
CA MET A 1 15.43 -99.93 5.46
C MET A 1 15.75 -98.66 4.70
N ASN A 2 17.03 -98.47 4.52
CA ASN A 2 17.69 -97.68 3.50
C ASN A 2 17.47 -96.16 3.39
N CYS A 3 18.54 -95.50 3.80
CA CYS A 3 19.15 -94.33 3.16
C CYS A 3 19.45 -94.59 1.65
N PRO A 4 20.11 -93.71 0.90
CA PRO A 4 20.50 -92.32 1.09
C PRO A 4 20.42 -91.48 -0.24
N GLY A 5 20.98 -90.24 -0.21
CA GLY A 5 21.56 -89.62 -1.38
C GLY A 5 21.25 -88.11 -1.44
N ASP A 6 22.01 -87.30 -0.93
CA ASP A 6 23.26 -86.65 -1.27
C ASP A 6 23.24 -85.83 -2.55
N LYS A 7 23.87 -84.68 -2.41
CA LYS A 7 24.42 -83.70 -3.41
C LYS A 7 23.42 -82.61 -3.78
N GLY A 8 23.68 -81.49 -3.49
CA GLY A 8 24.91 -80.72 -3.43
C GLY A 8 24.86 -79.61 -4.40
N VAL A 9 25.52 -78.54 -4.01
CA VAL A 9 26.13 -77.59 -4.94
C VAL A 9 25.31 -76.31 -5.25
N ASN A 10 25.76 -75.30 -4.50
CA ASN A 10 26.10 -74.00 -5.01
C ASN A 10 25.21 -73.38 -6.03
N ASP A 11 24.46 -72.41 -5.65
CA ASP A 11 24.40 -71.30 -6.54
C ASP A 11 24.64 -69.96 -5.80
N MET A 12 25.63 -69.43 -6.32
CA MET A 12 26.43 -68.29 -5.99
C MET A 12 25.65 -67.01 -5.99
N LYS A 13 25.77 -66.30 -4.93
CA LYS A 13 25.67 -64.85 -4.84
C LYS A 13 25.75 -64.14 -6.20
N ARG A 14 24.65 -63.67 -6.70
CA ARG A 14 24.60 -62.54 -7.63
C ARG A 14 24.01 -61.35 -6.90
N THR A 15 24.88 -60.76 -6.24
CA THR A 15 25.05 -59.37 -5.87
C THR A 15 24.05 -58.40 -6.44
N SER A 16 23.23 -57.91 -5.57
CA SER A 16 22.48 -56.68 -5.66
C SER A 16 23.39 -55.45 -5.63
N ILE A 17 24.16 -55.19 -6.67
CA ILE A 17 24.99 -53.97 -6.80
C ILE A 17 24.21 -52.86 -7.57
N SER A 18 23.14 -53.19 -8.27
CA SER A 18 22.40 -52.22 -9.08
C SER A 18 21.37 -51.40 -8.30
N GLN A 19 20.97 -51.85 -7.12
CA GLN A 19 19.94 -51.14 -6.33
C GLN A 19 20.51 -49.98 -5.49
N PHE A 20 21.80 -50.02 -5.15
CA PHE A 20 22.46 -48.93 -4.41
C PHE A 20 22.87 -47.74 -5.29
N ALA A 21 23.19 -47.98 -6.54
CA ALA A 21 23.55 -46.93 -7.49
C ALA A 21 22.37 -46.05 -7.92
N ILE A 22 21.18 -46.64 -7.99
CA ILE A 22 19.96 -45.91 -8.39
C ILE A 22 19.43 -45.03 -7.24
N ARG A 23 19.65 -45.41 -5.99
CA ARG A 23 19.20 -44.63 -4.82
C ARG A 23 20.03 -43.40 -4.54
N ILE A 24 21.31 -43.41 -4.93
CA ILE A 24 22.20 -42.26 -4.75
C ILE A 24 21.95 -41.18 -5.83
N PHE A 25 21.49 -41.55 -7.01
CA PHE A 25 21.20 -40.59 -8.10
C PHE A 25 19.89 -39.85 -7.92
N VAL A 26 18.91 -40.41 -7.20
CA VAL A 26 17.60 -39.78 -6.93
C VAL A 26 17.68 -38.76 -5.80
N VAL A 27 18.65 -38.87 -4.90
CA VAL A 27 18.79 -37.92 -3.76
C VAL A 27 19.57 -36.65 -4.16
N LEU A 28 20.34 -36.67 -5.25
CA LEU A 28 21.13 -35.51 -5.67
C LEU A 28 20.42 -34.52 -6.58
N VAL A 29 19.22 -34.84 -7.05
CA VAL A 29 18.45 -33.96 -7.98
C VAL A 29 17.42 -33.08 -7.23
N LEU A 30 17.23 -33.25 -5.92
CA LEU A 30 16.16 -32.61 -5.16
C LEU A 30 16.59 -31.36 -4.34
N THR A 31 17.71 -30.73 -4.65
CA THR A 31 18.21 -29.59 -3.85
C THR A 31 18.50 -28.32 -4.65
N ILE A 32 17.95 -28.15 -5.84
CA ILE A 32 17.95 -26.82 -6.48
C ILE A 32 16.52 -26.29 -6.46
N VAL A 33 16.03 -25.93 -5.28
CA VAL A 33 14.93 -24.98 -5.16
C VAL A 33 15.56 -23.59 -5.36
N PRO A 34 15.28 -22.88 -6.46
CA PRO A 34 15.68 -21.50 -6.54
C PRO A 34 14.91 -20.76 -5.43
N SER A 35 15.62 -20.38 -4.39
CA SER A 35 15.10 -19.41 -3.43
C SER A 35 14.86 -18.14 -4.21
N VAL A 36 13.61 -17.93 -4.64
CA VAL A 36 13.15 -16.61 -5.10
C VAL A 36 13.18 -15.76 -3.84
N ALA A 37 14.30 -15.13 -3.58
CA ALA A 37 14.39 -14.08 -2.61
C ALA A 37 13.48 -12.96 -3.14
N PHE A 38 12.26 -12.87 -2.60
CA PHE A 38 11.49 -11.64 -2.69
C PHE A 38 12.37 -10.58 -2.03
N ALA A 39 13.01 -9.74 -2.84
CA ALA A 39 13.65 -8.53 -2.39
C ALA A 39 12.55 -7.68 -1.77
N GLN A 40 12.36 -7.82 -0.46
CA GLN A 40 11.60 -6.86 0.32
C GLN A 40 12.37 -5.56 0.19
N GLY A 41 11.79 -4.62 -0.55
CA GLY A 41 12.36 -3.30 -0.73
C GLY A 41 12.74 -2.76 0.65
N VAL A 42 14.04 -2.54 0.87
CA VAL A 42 14.55 -1.99 2.13
C VAL A 42 14.05 -0.55 2.20
N THR A 43 12.88 -0.38 2.82
CA THR A 43 12.32 0.94 3.05
C THR A 43 13.22 1.66 4.05
N ASN A 44 13.97 2.64 3.58
CA ASN A 44 14.78 3.50 4.45
C ASN A 44 13.86 4.42 5.26
N PRO A 45 13.66 4.19 6.59
CA PRO A 45 12.70 4.95 7.38
C PRO A 45 13.08 6.43 7.50
N GLN A 46 14.35 6.76 7.34
CA GLN A 46 14.81 8.15 7.29
C GLN A 46 14.38 8.85 6.00
N LEU A 47 14.46 8.14 4.86
CA LEU A 47 13.99 8.67 3.59
C LEU A 47 12.46 8.83 3.62
N ALA A 48 11.73 7.87 4.18
CA ALA A 48 10.27 7.96 4.31
C ALA A 48 9.83 9.18 5.12
N LYS A 49 10.50 9.48 6.24
CA LYS A 49 10.23 10.68 7.05
C LYS A 49 10.48 11.97 6.26
N ARG A 50 11.58 12.04 5.48
CA ARG A 50 11.91 13.20 4.67
C ARG A 50 10.91 13.40 3.52
N VAL A 51 10.57 12.33 2.79
CA VAL A 51 9.54 12.39 1.73
C VAL A 51 8.22 12.88 2.30
N ARG A 52 7.76 12.30 3.43
CA ARG A 52 6.54 12.76 4.10
C ARG A 52 6.62 14.25 4.46
N HIS A 53 7.73 14.70 5.04
CA HIS A 53 7.91 16.08 5.44
C HIS A 53 7.75 17.03 4.24
N GLU A 54 8.41 16.73 3.12
CA GLU A 54 8.31 17.54 1.92
C GLU A 54 6.90 17.61 1.35
N LEU A 55 6.16 16.50 1.39
CA LEU A 55 4.79 16.46 0.87
C LEU A 55 3.81 17.25 1.75
N VAL A 56 3.89 17.11 3.08
CA VAL A 56 2.96 17.80 4.00
C VAL A 56 3.28 19.29 4.17
N THR A 57 4.46 19.75 3.74
CA THR A 57 4.87 21.16 3.78
C THR A 57 4.76 21.86 2.42
N LEU A 58 4.11 21.21 1.45
CA LEU A 58 3.90 21.83 0.14
C LEU A 58 3.01 23.07 0.26
N PRO A 59 3.34 24.15 -0.49
CA PRO A 59 2.43 25.27 -0.64
C PRO A 59 1.08 24.78 -1.20
N TYR A 60 0.00 25.29 -0.65
CA TYR A 60 -1.37 24.98 -1.08
C TYR A 60 -1.84 23.53 -0.91
N TYR A 61 -1.04 22.64 -0.27
CA TYR A 61 -1.53 21.35 0.16
C TYR A 61 -2.55 21.53 1.29
N GLY A 62 -3.71 20.93 1.16
CA GLY A 62 -4.78 21.16 2.11
C GLY A 62 -5.80 20.03 2.20
N VAL A 63 -6.92 20.33 2.81
CA VAL A 63 -8.00 19.36 3.10
C VAL A 63 -8.63 18.74 1.83
N PHE A 64 -8.49 19.38 0.68
CA PHE A 64 -9.06 18.90 -0.59
C PHE A 64 -8.05 18.15 -1.48
N ASP A 65 -6.84 17.96 -0.98
CA ASP A 65 -5.78 17.19 -1.63
C ASP A 65 -5.52 15.92 -0.82
N ASN A 66 -5.15 14.86 -1.49
CA ASN A 66 -4.67 13.63 -0.85
C ASN A 66 -3.38 13.19 -1.52
N LEU A 67 -2.30 13.07 -0.76
CA LEU A 67 -1.00 12.64 -1.27
C LEU A 67 -0.52 11.41 -0.51
N ALA A 68 -0.06 10.42 -1.29
CA ALA A 68 0.55 9.21 -0.80
C ALA A 68 1.85 8.92 -1.56
N TYR A 69 2.70 8.08 -1.01
CA TYR A 69 3.93 7.65 -1.65
C TYR A 69 4.30 6.22 -1.29
N SER A 70 5.06 5.60 -2.17
CA SER A 70 5.80 4.36 -1.89
C SER A 70 7.27 4.56 -2.20
N ILE A 71 8.13 3.80 -1.50
CA ILE A 71 9.57 3.84 -1.70
C ILE A 71 10.05 2.43 -2.01
N ASP A 72 10.77 2.30 -3.11
CA ASP A 72 11.44 1.08 -3.51
C ASP A 72 12.93 1.40 -3.77
N GLY A 73 13.77 1.03 -2.80
CA GLY A 73 15.18 1.41 -2.79
C GLY A 73 15.36 2.94 -2.82
N SER A 74 15.83 3.48 -3.94
CA SER A 74 16.01 4.92 -4.19
C SER A 74 14.95 5.52 -5.12
N THR A 75 13.96 4.73 -5.54
CA THR A 75 12.84 5.18 -6.35
C THR A 75 11.66 5.54 -5.46
N VAL A 76 11.10 6.73 -5.63
CA VAL A 76 9.91 7.19 -4.94
C VAL A 76 8.77 7.32 -5.94
N THR A 77 7.66 6.64 -5.69
CA THR A 77 6.44 6.77 -6.48
C THR A 77 5.42 7.57 -5.70
N LEU A 78 4.94 8.66 -6.30
CA LEU A 78 3.94 9.57 -5.73
C LEU A 78 2.56 9.22 -6.29
N TYR A 79 1.55 9.25 -5.42
CA TYR A 79 0.15 8.94 -5.75
C TYR A 79 -0.79 9.96 -5.12
N GLY A 80 -2.04 9.88 -5.51
CA GLY A 80 -3.14 10.62 -4.93
C GLY A 80 -3.74 11.63 -5.87
N GLU A 81 -4.57 12.50 -5.32
CA GLU A 81 -5.34 13.50 -6.05
C GLU A 81 -5.11 14.90 -5.48
N VAL A 82 -4.92 15.87 -6.35
CA VAL A 82 -4.74 17.28 -5.97
C VAL A 82 -5.65 18.19 -6.80
N VAL A 83 -6.09 19.28 -6.20
CA VAL A 83 -6.91 20.28 -6.89
C VAL A 83 -6.06 21.12 -7.85
N ARG A 84 -4.78 21.36 -7.50
CA ARG A 84 -3.91 22.28 -8.25
C ARG A 84 -2.82 21.54 -9.01
N PRO A 85 -2.62 21.86 -10.30
CA PRO A 85 -1.51 21.31 -11.08
C PRO A 85 -0.13 21.63 -10.47
N THR A 86 0.00 22.82 -9.84
CA THR A 86 1.23 23.26 -9.17
C THR A 86 1.59 22.32 -8.01
N THR A 87 0.63 21.87 -7.21
CA THR A 87 0.88 20.93 -6.10
C THR A 87 1.49 19.61 -6.60
N ARG A 88 1.03 19.10 -7.76
CA ARG A 88 1.61 17.93 -8.42
C ARG A 88 3.06 18.13 -8.81
N SER A 89 3.38 19.26 -9.48
CA SER A 89 4.75 19.54 -9.94
C SER A 89 5.68 19.85 -8.77
N ASP A 90 5.21 20.58 -7.77
CA ASP A 90 5.99 20.90 -6.58
C ASP A 90 6.32 19.66 -5.75
N ALA A 91 5.38 18.72 -5.64
CA ALA A 91 5.62 17.42 -4.99
C ALA A 91 6.78 16.67 -5.64
N GLU A 92 6.76 16.56 -6.96
CA GLU A 92 7.84 15.91 -7.72
C GLU A 92 9.18 16.60 -7.53
N HIS A 93 9.22 17.93 -7.71
CA HIS A 93 10.43 18.72 -7.60
C HIS A 93 11.06 18.67 -6.21
N ARG A 94 10.25 18.70 -5.15
CA ARG A 94 10.76 18.62 -3.78
C ARG A 94 11.31 17.25 -3.46
N VAL A 95 10.58 16.19 -3.81
CA VAL A 95 11.02 14.81 -3.56
C VAL A 95 12.27 14.46 -4.35
N LYS A 96 12.37 14.92 -5.61
CA LYS A 96 13.55 14.70 -6.47
C LYS A 96 14.85 15.31 -5.92
N ARG A 97 14.77 16.34 -5.10
CA ARG A 97 15.95 16.98 -4.46
C ARG A 97 16.42 16.30 -3.19
N LEU A 98 15.69 15.30 -2.69
CA LEU A 98 16.08 14.59 -1.47
C LEU A 98 17.28 13.67 -1.70
N SER A 99 18.26 13.76 -0.81
CA SER A 99 19.40 12.83 -0.82
C SER A 99 18.92 11.40 -0.62
N GLY A 100 19.33 10.49 -1.51
CA GLY A 100 18.90 9.10 -1.51
C GLY A 100 17.74 8.82 -2.45
N VAL A 101 17.22 9.82 -3.16
CA VAL A 101 16.24 9.65 -4.24
C VAL A 101 16.99 9.78 -5.57
N THR A 102 16.93 8.73 -6.39
CA THR A 102 17.50 8.72 -7.75
C THR A 102 16.41 8.85 -8.81
N HIS A 103 15.21 8.36 -8.51
CA HIS A 103 14.10 8.37 -9.46
C HIS A 103 12.79 8.75 -8.76
N VAL A 104 11.96 9.55 -9.44
CA VAL A 104 10.61 9.88 -8.97
C VAL A 104 9.61 9.54 -10.07
N VAL A 105 8.64 8.70 -9.74
CA VAL A 105 7.49 8.40 -10.60
C VAL A 105 6.29 9.18 -10.07
N ASN A 106 5.76 10.11 -10.85
CA ASN A 106 4.68 10.98 -10.42
C ASN A 106 3.33 10.53 -11.02
N ASN A 107 2.59 9.75 -10.23
CA ASN A 107 1.24 9.26 -10.55
C ASN A 107 0.14 10.10 -9.86
N ILE A 108 0.46 11.31 -9.39
CA ILE A 108 -0.53 12.21 -8.81
C ILE A 108 -1.50 12.67 -9.91
N LYS A 109 -2.78 12.54 -9.66
CA LYS A 109 -3.84 13.03 -10.54
C LYS A 109 -4.23 14.44 -10.18
N VAL A 110 -4.40 15.30 -11.19
CA VAL A 110 -4.99 16.61 -11.00
C VAL A 110 -6.50 16.49 -11.24
N LEU A 111 -7.28 16.90 -10.23
CA LEU A 111 -8.73 16.87 -10.32
C LEU A 111 -9.22 17.90 -11.37
N PRO A 112 -10.21 17.54 -12.17
CA PRO A 112 -10.75 18.47 -13.17
C PRO A 112 -11.37 19.71 -12.50
N LEU A 113 -11.27 20.85 -13.16
CA LEU A 113 -11.95 22.07 -12.74
C LEU A 113 -13.47 21.89 -12.89
N SER A 114 -14.19 21.97 -11.79
CA SER A 114 -15.62 21.76 -11.74
C SER A 114 -16.24 22.61 -10.64
N GLY A 115 -17.01 23.64 -11.01
CA GLY A 115 -17.76 24.45 -10.04
C GLY A 115 -18.82 23.65 -9.28
N PHE A 116 -19.27 22.52 -9.82
CA PHE A 116 -20.15 21.58 -9.13
C PHE A 116 -19.39 20.86 -8.01
N ASP A 117 -18.25 20.29 -8.32
CA ASP A 117 -17.41 19.60 -7.32
C ASP A 117 -16.89 20.56 -6.25
N ASP A 118 -16.58 21.83 -6.60
CA ASP A 118 -16.15 22.84 -5.63
C ASP A 118 -17.25 23.15 -4.61
N ARG A 119 -18.51 23.22 -5.05
CA ARG A 119 -19.65 23.38 -4.14
C ARG A 119 -19.79 22.17 -3.20
N ILE A 120 -19.62 20.96 -3.72
CA ILE A 120 -19.66 19.74 -2.92
C ILE A 120 -18.49 19.71 -1.92
N ARG A 121 -17.25 20.03 -2.33
CA ARG A 121 -16.09 20.16 -1.42
C ARG A 121 -16.40 21.08 -0.25
N ALA A 122 -16.86 22.30 -0.55
CA ALA A 122 -17.18 23.29 0.48
C ALA A 122 -18.35 22.87 1.37
N ALA A 123 -19.37 22.22 0.82
CA ALA A 123 -20.52 21.74 1.57
C ALA A 123 -20.14 20.55 2.48
N THR A 124 -19.34 19.59 1.96
CA THR A 124 -18.85 18.44 2.71
C THR A 124 -17.95 18.89 3.86
N TYR A 125 -17.03 19.82 3.60
CA TYR A 125 -16.19 20.41 4.65
C TYR A 125 -17.05 21.00 5.78
N ARG A 126 -18.03 21.84 5.46
CA ARG A 126 -18.93 22.45 6.45
C ARG A 126 -19.78 21.42 7.20
N SER A 127 -20.27 20.39 6.51
CA SER A 127 -21.04 19.31 7.13
C SER A 127 -20.21 18.53 8.14
N ILE A 128 -19.00 18.12 7.79
CA ILE A 128 -18.09 17.40 8.69
C ILE A 128 -17.66 18.30 9.85
N ALA A 129 -17.28 19.56 9.59
CA ALA A 129 -16.84 20.50 10.61
C ALA A 129 -17.90 20.77 11.70
N ARG A 130 -19.19 20.68 11.36
CA ARG A 130 -20.30 20.86 12.30
C ARG A 130 -20.71 19.59 13.03
N THR A 131 -20.16 18.45 12.69
CA THR A 131 -20.58 17.14 13.20
C THR A 131 -19.63 16.66 14.30
N GLY A 132 -20.16 16.46 15.52
CA GLY A 132 -19.55 15.65 16.57
C GLY A 132 -18.09 15.94 16.93
N GLY A 133 -17.62 17.19 16.79
CA GLY A 133 -16.23 17.54 17.08
C GLY A 133 -15.22 17.11 16.01
N LEU A 134 -15.68 16.68 14.83
CA LEU A 134 -14.83 16.27 13.71
C LEU A 134 -14.00 17.42 13.12
N TYR A 135 -14.33 18.68 13.45
CA TYR A 135 -13.58 19.86 12.99
C TYR A 135 -12.08 19.76 13.31
N ARG A 136 -11.71 19.07 14.41
CA ARG A 136 -10.30 18.88 14.81
C ARG A 136 -9.45 18.18 13.75
N TYR A 137 -10.04 17.33 12.92
CA TYR A 137 -9.35 16.62 11.83
C TYR A 137 -9.15 17.48 10.58
N LEU A 138 -9.87 18.61 10.49
CA LEU A 138 -9.85 19.53 9.34
C LEU A 138 -8.96 20.76 9.59
N LEU A 139 -8.46 20.93 10.83
CA LEU A 139 -7.70 22.11 11.24
C LEU A 139 -6.21 21.99 10.93
N GLY A 140 -5.59 23.16 10.80
CA GLY A 140 -4.13 23.28 10.64
C GLY A 140 -3.65 23.23 9.21
N ALA A 141 -2.35 23.35 9.06
CA ALA A 141 -1.67 23.31 7.75
C ALA A 141 -1.62 21.89 7.17
N ASN A 142 -1.78 20.87 8.01
CA ASN A 142 -1.77 19.47 7.62
C ASN A 142 -2.95 18.75 8.30
N PRO A 143 -4.15 18.84 7.73
CA PRO A 143 -5.33 18.14 8.24
C PRO A 143 -5.13 16.62 8.19
N SER A 144 -5.69 15.91 9.16
CA SER A 144 -5.62 14.44 9.18
C SER A 144 -6.78 13.77 8.45
N LEU A 145 -7.80 14.54 8.05
CA LEU A 145 -8.91 14.12 7.21
C LEU A 145 -8.90 14.95 5.93
N HIS A 146 -8.93 14.27 4.80
CA HIS A 146 -8.96 14.87 3.46
C HIS A 146 -10.27 14.53 2.76
N ILE A 147 -10.75 15.46 1.92
CA ILE A 147 -12.02 15.39 1.19
C ILE A 147 -11.72 15.52 -0.29
N VAL A 148 -11.64 14.41 -0.99
CA VAL A 148 -11.44 14.39 -2.45
C VAL A 148 -12.80 14.29 -3.12
N VAL A 149 -13.06 15.16 -4.09
CA VAL A 149 -14.33 15.17 -4.84
C VAL A 149 -14.05 15.18 -6.32
N GLN A 150 -14.64 14.23 -7.03
CA GLN A 150 -14.58 14.15 -8.49
C GLN A 150 -15.94 13.71 -9.05
N ASN A 151 -16.52 14.49 -9.95
CA ASN A 151 -17.81 14.20 -10.61
C ASN A 151 -18.95 13.90 -9.61
N GLY A 152 -18.98 14.60 -8.48
CA GLY A 152 -19.98 14.38 -7.43
C GLY A 152 -19.73 13.18 -6.52
N HIS A 153 -18.67 12.43 -6.75
CA HIS A 153 -18.24 11.34 -5.87
C HIS A 153 -17.24 11.86 -4.84
N VAL A 154 -17.52 11.60 -3.57
CA VAL A 154 -16.67 12.02 -2.43
C VAL A 154 -15.87 10.85 -1.93
N ALA A 155 -14.56 11.00 -1.82
CA ALA A 155 -13.69 10.10 -1.07
C ALA A 155 -13.18 10.81 0.20
N LEU A 156 -13.36 10.18 1.34
CA LEU A 156 -12.80 10.60 2.62
C LEU A 156 -11.54 9.80 2.88
N GLU A 157 -10.43 10.51 3.00
CA GLU A 157 -9.09 9.93 3.15
C GLU A 157 -8.44 10.38 4.46
N GLY A 158 -7.48 9.61 4.96
CA GLY A 158 -6.70 10.01 6.12
C GLY A 158 -6.90 9.16 7.36
N VAL A 159 -6.72 9.77 8.55
CA VAL A 159 -6.72 9.06 9.84
C VAL A 159 -7.60 9.78 10.85
N VAL A 160 -8.41 9.02 11.58
CA VAL A 160 -9.26 9.49 12.68
C VAL A 160 -9.00 8.65 13.94
N SER A 161 -9.31 9.20 15.12
CA SER A 161 -8.99 8.54 16.40
C SER A 161 -9.89 7.34 16.70
N GLY A 162 -11.08 7.26 16.14
CA GLY A 162 -12.02 6.17 16.45
C GLY A 162 -12.96 5.79 15.32
N SER A 163 -13.51 4.59 15.41
CA SER A 163 -14.51 4.07 14.46
C SER A 163 -15.80 4.88 14.46
N GLY A 164 -16.16 5.47 15.59
CA GLY A 164 -17.29 6.41 15.69
C GLY A 164 -17.09 7.64 14.83
N ASP A 165 -15.91 8.27 14.90
CA ASP A 165 -15.57 9.44 14.07
C ASP A 165 -15.55 9.10 12.58
N ARG A 166 -15.01 7.93 12.22
CA ARG A 166 -15.07 7.40 10.86
C ARG A 166 -16.50 7.29 10.33
N THR A 167 -17.40 6.76 11.15
CA THR A 167 -18.83 6.60 10.80
C THR A 167 -19.53 7.95 10.72
N LEU A 168 -19.28 8.85 11.69
CA LEU A 168 -19.85 10.20 11.69
C LEU A 168 -19.42 11.03 10.49
N ALA A 169 -18.13 10.95 10.09
CA ALA A 169 -17.62 11.62 8.91
C ALA A 169 -18.32 11.15 7.62
N TYR A 170 -18.51 9.83 7.48
CA TYR A 170 -19.25 9.23 6.38
C TYR A 170 -20.70 9.74 6.33
N MET A 171 -21.40 9.70 7.46
CA MET A 171 -22.78 10.16 7.56
C MET A 171 -22.91 11.65 7.23
N ALA A 172 -21.96 12.46 7.70
CA ALA A 172 -21.93 13.89 7.42
C ALA A 172 -21.72 14.18 5.93
N ALA A 173 -20.83 13.46 5.26
CA ALA A 173 -20.59 13.61 3.83
C ALA A 173 -21.77 13.12 2.98
N ASN A 174 -22.39 12.00 3.36
CA ASN A 174 -23.49 11.39 2.61
C ASN A 174 -24.79 12.23 2.66
N ARG A 175 -24.94 13.15 3.61
CA ARG A 175 -26.08 14.06 3.73
C ARG A 175 -25.96 15.31 2.85
N VAL A 176 -24.84 15.52 2.20
CA VAL A 176 -24.59 16.72 1.41
C VAL A 176 -25.37 16.65 0.09
N PRO A 177 -26.20 17.66 -0.22
CA PRO A 177 -26.92 17.70 -1.49
C PRO A 177 -25.96 17.72 -2.69
N GLY A 178 -26.24 16.92 -3.70
CA GLY A 178 -25.42 16.81 -4.91
C GLY A 178 -24.32 15.74 -4.83
N VAL A 179 -24.11 15.11 -3.68
CA VAL A 179 -23.20 13.95 -3.54
C VAL A 179 -23.89 12.72 -4.14
N PHE A 180 -23.21 12.08 -5.10
CA PHE A 180 -23.70 10.85 -5.73
C PHE A 180 -23.29 9.59 -4.95
N SER A 181 -22.10 9.60 -4.40
CA SER A 181 -21.62 8.52 -3.53
C SER A 181 -20.51 9.02 -2.59
N VAL A 182 -20.34 8.30 -1.49
CA VAL A 182 -19.24 8.52 -0.54
C VAL A 182 -18.43 7.24 -0.36
N THR A 183 -17.15 7.30 -0.65
CA THR A 183 -16.18 6.25 -0.32
C THR A 183 -15.45 6.65 0.95
N ASN A 184 -15.46 5.78 1.97
CA ASN A 184 -14.86 6.06 3.26
C ASN A 184 -13.58 5.26 3.44
N ASN A 185 -12.45 5.84 3.09
CA ASN A 185 -11.10 5.28 3.23
C ASN A 185 -10.40 5.75 4.51
N LEU A 186 -11.13 6.35 5.45
CA LEU A 186 -10.58 6.77 6.72
C LEU A 186 -10.07 5.56 7.51
N ARG A 187 -8.85 5.64 7.97
CA ARG A 187 -8.23 4.65 8.87
C ARG A 187 -8.44 5.10 10.32
N VAL A 188 -8.56 4.15 11.21
CA VAL A 188 -8.61 4.40 12.65
C VAL A 188 -7.21 4.27 13.22
N GLU A 189 -6.80 5.25 14.02
CA GLU A 189 -5.49 5.25 14.68
C GLU A 189 -5.31 3.96 15.50
N GLY A 190 -4.12 3.32 15.38
CA GLY A 190 -3.83 2.06 16.06
C GLY A 190 -4.45 0.79 15.44
N GLN A 191 -5.21 0.88 14.36
CA GLN A 191 -5.66 -0.29 13.59
C GLN A 191 -4.76 -0.49 12.38
N GLU A 192 -4.16 -1.67 12.25
CA GLU A 192 -3.45 -2.05 11.04
C GLU A 192 -4.42 -2.13 9.84
N PRO A 193 -3.99 -1.76 8.62
CA PRO A 193 -4.80 -1.96 7.42
C PRO A 193 -5.07 -3.45 7.22
N ARG A 194 -6.34 -3.79 7.06
CA ARG A 194 -6.76 -5.15 6.70
C ARG A 194 -6.54 -5.40 5.24
#